data_7a4d630454220fdd6792a1a6f8ad1215
#
_entry.id   7a4d630454220fdd6792a1a6f8ad1215
#
_cell.length_a   1.000
_cell.length_b   1.000
_cell.length_c   1.000
_cell.angle_alpha   90.00
_cell.angle_beta   90.00
_cell.angle_gamma   90.00
#
_symmetry.space_group_name_H-M   'P 1'
#
loop_
_entity.id
_entity.type
_entity.pdbx_description
1 polymer ?
#
loop_
_entity_poly.entity_id
_entity_poly.type
_entity_poly.pdbx_seq_one_letter_code
_entity_poly.pdbx_strand_id
1 'polypeptide(L)'
;MGPSPLGLTTFRTPCLSHDNVVCNDHDHVGTEGIHLDPQSGSEGDGGMRARPTMVDVAGMARVSLKTVSRVVNGEAGVRAETAARVREAVSVLGYRANDTARNLRRRRGPATVGLVIEDVRNPFYSSIARTVEEIARQHGHVVVIANSDETPAGERKAVGTLLERQVTGLLIVPAGRDHSYLLDEIRHGTPIVFMDRPARRVKADEVLLDNVDGARQATSHLLGYGHRRIGVVGDPPTVYTVAQRVRGFRAAMAAAGVAVDESLIRLGVRDVVQAEAATRELLSTAGPPTAIFTTNNRASIGVLRALRGRESTVALVGFDDFELADMLPVPVTVVKHDPEEMGRAGAELLFGRLAGDERPPQRIVLPTRLVPRGSGEITWEPGP
;
A
#
# COMPACT_ATOMS: atom_id res chain seq x y z
N MET A 1 46.37 -7.00 47.10
CA MET A 1 45.47 -8.17 47.12
C MET A 1 44.47 -7.97 46.00
N GLY A 2 44.77 -8.58 44.86
CA GLY A 2 43.81 -8.70 43.78
C GLY A 2 42.88 -9.90 43.97
N PRO A 3 41.90 -10.06 43.17
CA PRO A 3 41.99 -11.18 42.23
C PRO A 3 41.62 -10.83 40.77
N SER A 4 42.17 -11.72 39.97
CA SER A 4 42.18 -11.85 38.52
C SER A 4 40.87 -12.30 37.88
N PRO A 5 40.84 -12.39 36.54
CA PRO A 5 39.64 -12.32 35.70
C PRO A 5 39.14 -13.69 35.25
N LEU A 6 37.87 -13.73 34.86
CA LEU A 6 37.23 -14.85 34.15
C LEU A 6 36.64 -14.26 32.88
N GLY A 7 36.86 -14.66 31.69
CA GLY A 7 36.95 -15.95 31.05
C GLY A 7 36.09 -15.77 29.76
N LEU A 8 36.76 -15.40 28.63
CA LEU A 8 36.16 -15.34 27.30
C LEU A 8 35.89 -16.77 26.80
N THR A 9 34.62 -17.08 26.48
CA THR A 9 34.27 -18.29 25.73
C THR A 9 33.86 -17.92 24.32
N THR A 10 34.79 -18.18 23.40
CA THR A 10 34.57 -18.10 21.96
C THR A 10 33.77 -19.32 21.48
N PHE A 11 32.60 -19.12 20.87
CA PHE A 11 31.96 -20.16 20.08
C PHE A 11 32.38 -20.04 18.61
N ARG A 12 33.06 -21.09 18.14
CA ARG A 12 33.43 -21.31 16.74
C ARG A 12 32.22 -21.84 15.96
N THR A 13 31.99 -21.24 14.81
CA THR A 13 31.16 -21.74 13.71
C THR A 13 31.94 -22.83 12.94
N PRO A 14 31.35 -23.93 12.51
CA PRO A 14 31.94 -24.76 11.45
C PRO A 14 31.40 -24.37 10.07
N CYS A 15 32.31 -24.03 9.18
CA CYS A 15 32.16 -24.10 7.73
C CYS A 15 31.99 -25.56 7.30
N LEU A 16 31.09 -25.82 6.35
CA LEU A 16 31.17 -26.97 5.47
C LEU A 16 31.12 -26.49 4.03
N SER A 17 32.16 -26.80 3.33
CA SER A 17 32.45 -26.55 1.92
C SER A 17 32.16 -27.80 1.08
N HIS A 18 31.66 -27.56 -0.11
CA HIS A 18 32.07 -28.08 -1.43
C HIS A 18 31.86 -29.53 -1.87
N ASP A 19 31.23 -29.57 -3.03
CA ASP A 19 31.52 -30.37 -4.25
C ASP A 19 31.23 -31.86 -4.29
N ASN A 20 30.34 -32.27 -5.22
CA ASN A 20 30.79 -32.97 -6.43
C ASN A 20 29.63 -33.23 -7.44
N VAL A 21 29.91 -32.80 -8.64
CA VAL A 21 29.28 -33.19 -9.92
C VAL A 21 29.80 -34.57 -10.30
N VAL A 22 28.92 -35.47 -10.74
CA VAL A 22 29.26 -36.53 -11.73
C VAL A 22 28.05 -36.84 -12.60
N CYS A 23 28.17 -36.56 -13.88
CA CYS A 23 27.38 -37.12 -14.96
C CYS A 23 27.72 -38.60 -15.16
N ASN A 24 26.75 -39.43 -15.56
CA ASN A 24 27.03 -40.45 -16.55
C ASN A 24 25.75 -40.94 -17.28
N ASP A 25 25.85 -40.89 -18.57
CA ASP A 25 24.98 -41.55 -19.55
C ASP A 25 25.08 -43.08 -19.42
N HIS A 26 24.03 -43.81 -19.78
CA HIS A 26 24.03 -44.80 -20.88
C HIS A 26 22.69 -45.50 -21.06
N ASP A 27 22.34 -45.59 -22.32
CA ASP A 27 21.30 -46.39 -22.95
C ASP A 27 21.20 -47.85 -22.48
N HIS A 28 20.00 -48.45 -22.52
CA HIS A 28 19.69 -49.58 -23.40
C HIS A 28 18.21 -50.01 -23.41
N VAL A 29 17.77 -50.33 -24.58
CA VAL A 29 16.55 -50.94 -25.09
C VAL A 29 16.31 -52.35 -24.49
N GLY A 30 15.01 -52.72 -24.29
CA GLY A 30 14.61 -54.12 -24.03
C GLY A 30 13.10 -54.29 -23.89
N THR A 31 12.47 -54.73 -24.93
CA THR A 31 11.09 -55.22 -25.07
C THR A 31 10.82 -56.57 -24.39
N GLU A 32 9.53 -56.87 -24.18
CA GLU A 32 8.86 -58.13 -23.79
C GLU A 32 8.37 -58.11 -22.34
N GLY A 33 7.16 -58.45 -22.00
CA GLY A 33 6.14 -59.29 -22.53
C GLY A 33 5.07 -59.50 -21.45
N ILE A 34 3.88 -59.68 -21.85
CA ILE A 34 2.61 -59.85 -21.12
C ILE A 34 2.66 -61.03 -20.13
N HIS A 35 2.20 -60.84 -18.87
CA HIS A 35 1.49 -61.89 -18.13
C HIS A 35 0.50 -61.26 -17.14
N LEU A 36 -0.77 -61.61 -17.36
CA LEU A 36 -1.87 -61.39 -16.39
C LEU A 36 -1.86 -62.59 -15.43
N ASP A 37 -1.98 -62.32 -14.14
CA ASP A 37 -2.71 -63.24 -13.24
C ASP A 37 -3.18 -62.46 -11.98
N PRO A 38 -4.37 -62.79 -11.43
CA PRO A 38 -5.06 -62.00 -10.44
C PRO A 38 -4.94 -62.57 -9.04
N GLN A 39 -5.21 -61.72 -8.05
CA GLN A 39 -5.45 -61.96 -6.63
C GLN A 39 -4.31 -61.61 -5.68
N SER A 40 -4.54 -60.52 -4.99
CA SER A 40 -4.55 -60.51 -3.52
C SER A 40 -4.89 -59.09 -3.03
N GLY A 41 -5.92 -58.99 -2.21
CA GLY A 41 -6.31 -57.77 -1.53
C GLY A 41 -5.28 -57.40 -0.47
N SER A 42 -5.08 -56.10 -0.31
CA SER A 42 -4.63 -55.52 0.94
C SER A 42 -5.20 -54.11 1.07
N GLU A 43 -5.79 -53.89 2.22
CA GLU A 43 -6.39 -52.66 2.72
C GLU A 43 -5.37 -51.51 2.82
N GLY A 44 -5.86 -50.29 2.60
CA GLY A 44 -5.40 -49.12 3.31
C GLY A 44 -4.32 -48.29 2.64
N ASP A 45 -4.73 -47.41 1.72
CA ASP A 45 -4.03 -46.12 1.58
C ASP A 45 -5.07 -45.03 1.32
N GLY A 46 -5.08 -44.05 2.22
CA GLY A 46 -5.97 -42.88 2.20
C GLY A 46 -5.64 -41.94 1.04
N GLY A 47 -5.89 -42.40 -0.18
CA GLY A 47 -5.76 -41.63 -1.41
C GLY A 47 -6.69 -40.44 -1.36
N MET A 48 -6.14 -39.24 -1.38
CA MET A 48 -6.81 -37.95 -1.52
C MET A 48 -7.81 -38.04 -2.69
N ARG A 49 -9.12 -38.20 -2.40
CA ARG A 49 -10.18 -38.28 -3.39
C ARG A 49 -10.09 -37.03 -4.28
N ALA A 50 -9.86 -37.21 -5.55
CA ALA A 50 -9.87 -36.15 -6.54
C ALA A 50 -11.20 -35.37 -6.42
N ARG A 51 -11.13 -34.04 -6.44
CA ARG A 51 -12.31 -33.17 -6.33
C ARG A 51 -13.28 -33.48 -7.48
N PRO A 52 -14.60 -33.63 -7.20
CA PRO A 52 -15.59 -33.88 -8.24
C PRO A 52 -15.55 -32.84 -9.34
N THR A 53 -15.69 -33.28 -10.59
CA THR A 53 -15.65 -32.44 -11.78
C THR A 53 -17.05 -32.27 -12.40
N MET A 54 -17.21 -31.33 -13.35
CA MET A 54 -18.45 -31.19 -14.12
C MET A 54 -18.77 -32.49 -14.93
N VAL A 55 -17.76 -33.27 -15.27
CA VAL A 55 -17.95 -34.56 -15.98
C VAL A 55 -18.62 -35.55 -15.05
N ASP A 56 -18.25 -35.61 -13.79
CA ASP A 56 -18.86 -36.48 -12.78
C ASP A 56 -20.31 -36.09 -12.53
N VAL A 57 -20.61 -34.77 -12.46
CA VAL A 57 -21.99 -34.28 -12.36
C VAL A 57 -22.81 -34.63 -13.59
N ALA A 58 -22.25 -34.54 -14.80
CA ALA A 58 -22.92 -34.88 -16.05
C ALA A 58 -23.24 -36.37 -16.10
N GLY A 59 -22.29 -37.21 -15.68
CA GLY A 59 -22.47 -38.67 -15.58
C GLY A 59 -23.58 -39.04 -14.60
N MET A 60 -23.57 -38.47 -13.38
CA MET A 60 -24.57 -38.74 -12.35
C MET A 60 -25.95 -38.21 -12.75
N ALA A 61 -26.07 -37.03 -13.29
CA ALA A 61 -27.34 -36.44 -13.73
C ALA A 61 -27.83 -37.01 -15.08
N ARG A 62 -27.04 -37.82 -15.79
CA ARG A 62 -27.29 -38.37 -17.13
C ARG A 62 -27.68 -37.30 -18.15
N VAL A 63 -26.87 -36.23 -18.21
CA VAL A 63 -27.06 -35.12 -19.14
C VAL A 63 -25.74 -34.75 -19.80
N SER A 64 -25.79 -33.91 -20.84
CA SER A 64 -24.57 -33.43 -21.47
C SER A 64 -23.84 -32.42 -20.56
N LEU A 65 -22.51 -32.31 -20.71
CA LEU A 65 -21.71 -31.32 -20.02
C LEU A 65 -22.22 -29.89 -20.24
N LYS A 66 -22.76 -29.60 -21.45
CA LYS A 66 -23.37 -28.31 -21.79
C LYS A 66 -24.63 -28.05 -20.96
N THR A 67 -25.43 -29.09 -20.66
CA THR A 67 -26.63 -29.00 -19.83
C THR A 67 -26.27 -28.72 -18.37
N VAL A 68 -25.24 -29.42 -17.82
CA VAL A 68 -24.71 -29.15 -16.47
C VAL A 68 -24.25 -27.70 -16.39
N SER A 69 -23.43 -27.25 -17.35
CA SER A 69 -22.93 -25.89 -17.41
C SER A 69 -24.08 -24.86 -17.38
N ARG A 70 -25.13 -25.02 -18.15
CA ARG A 70 -26.28 -24.10 -18.18
C ARG A 70 -27.02 -24.06 -16.84
N VAL A 71 -27.25 -25.19 -16.19
CA VAL A 71 -27.94 -25.28 -14.90
C VAL A 71 -27.09 -24.64 -13.79
N VAL A 72 -25.81 -24.94 -13.73
CA VAL A 72 -24.87 -24.41 -12.73
C VAL A 72 -24.71 -22.89 -12.90
N ASN A 73 -24.82 -22.40 -14.15
CA ASN A 73 -24.74 -20.97 -14.46
C ASN A 73 -26.07 -20.21 -14.37
N GLY A 74 -27.18 -20.88 -14.05
CA GLY A 74 -28.48 -20.23 -13.98
C GLY A 74 -29.04 -19.76 -15.33
N GLU A 75 -28.56 -20.34 -16.46
CA GLU A 75 -29.00 -19.97 -17.82
C GLU A 75 -30.39 -20.52 -18.11
N ALA A 76 -31.24 -19.71 -18.73
CA ALA A 76 -32.57 -20.13 -19.17
C ALA A 76 -32.51 -21.22 -20.28
N GLY A 77 -33.60 -22.00 -20.41
CA GLY A 77 -33.75 -22.98 -21.49
C GLY A 77 -33.39 -24.43 -21.14
N VAL A 78 -33.27 -24.75 -19.85
CA VAL A 78 -33.22 -26.14 -19.36
C VAL A 78 -34.55 -26.46 -18.68
N ARG A 79 -35.15 -27.61 -19.02
CA ARG A 79 -36.41 -28.09 -18.41
C ARG A 79 -36.25 -28.23 -16.90
N ALA A 80 -37.29 -27.82 -16.10
CA ALA A 80 -37.27 -27.82 -14.65
C ALA A 80 -36.85 -29.15 -14.02
N GLU A 81 -37.34 -30.25 -14.55
CA GLU A 81 -37.00 -31.63 -14.13
C GLU A 81 -35.51 -31.94 -14.34
N THR A 82 -34.96 -31.58 -15.49
CA THR A 82 -33.53 -31.76 -15.81
C THR A 82 -32.66 -30.90 -14.92
N ALA A 83 -33.07 -29.68 -14.65
CA ALA A 83 -32.37 -28.76 -13.74
C ALA A 83 -32.39 -29.29 -12.29
N ALA A 84 -33.48 -29.92 -11.85
CA ALA A 84 -33.57 -30.56 -10.54
C ALA A 84 -32.57 -31.70 -10.39
N ARG A 85 -32.51 -32.62 -11.37
CA ARG A 85 -31.54 -33.74 -11.35
C ARG A 85 -30.09 -33.29 -11.32
N VAL A 86 -29.76 -32.21 -12.05
CA VAL A 86 -28.42 -31.65 -12.04
C VAL A 86 -28.09 -31.02 -10.66
N ARG A 87 -29.02 -30.29 -10.04
CA ARG A 87 -28.81 -29.74 -8.69
C ARG A 87 -28.65 -30.83 -7.64
N GLU A 88 -29.40 -31.91 -7.74
CA GLU A 88 -29.28 -33.06 -6.86
C GLU A 88 -27.89 -33.72 -7.00
N ALA A 89 -27.43 -33.95 -8.24
CA ALA A 89 -26.10 -34.51 -8.52
C ALA A 89 -24.97 -33.58 -7.98
N VAL A 90 -25.11 -32.27 -8.13
CA VAL A 90 -24.20 -31.27 -7.55
C VAL A 90 -24.13 -31.39 -6.03
N SER A 91 -25.28 -31.53 -5.38
CA SER A 91 -25.38 -31.67 -3.92
C SER A 91 -24.78 -32.99 -3.42
N VAL A 92 -25.11 -34.11 -4.06
CA VAL A 92 -24.64 -35.45 -3.69
C VAL A 92 -23.12 -35.61 -3.86
N LEU A 93 -22.58 -35.08 -4.94
CA LEU A 93 -21.13 -35.11 -5.21
C LEU A 93 -20.35 -34.07 -4.41
N GLY A 94 -21.02 -33.11 -3.80
CA GLY A 94 -20.34 -31.96 -3.18
C GLY A 94 -19.59 -31.11 -4.21
N TYR A 95 -20.03 -31.15 -5.48
CA TYR A 95 -19.38 -30.40 -6.55
C TYR A 95 -19.50 -28.90 -6.26
N ARG A 96 -18.37 -28.24 -6.17
CA ARG A 96 -18.29 -26.76 -6.17
C ARG A 96 -17.77 -26.32 -7.52
N ALA A 97 -18.52 -25.45 -8.19
CA ALA A 97 -18.06 -24.87 -9.44
C ALA A 97 -16.64 -24.32 -9.25
N ASN A 98 -15.72 -24.79 -10.08
CA ASN A 98 -14.36 -24.24 -10.07
C ASN A 98 -14.43 -22.87 -10.75
N ASP A 99 -14.49 -21.82 -9.96
CA ASP A 99 -14.56 -20.45 -10.45
C ASP A 99 -13.34 -20.11 -11.32
N THR A 100 -12.21 -20.77 -11.11
CA THR A 100 -11.01 -20.62 -11.95
C THR A 100 -11.24 -21.17 -13.38
N ALA A 101 -11.89 -22.33 -13.53
CA ALA A 101 -12.23 -22.90 -14.85
C ALA A 101 -13.38 -22.16 -15.54
N ARG A 102 -14.31 -21.60 -14.75
CA ARG A 102 -15.40 -20.74 -15.21
C ARG A 102 -14.86 -19.40 -15.71
N ASN A 103 -13.86 -18.85 -15.02
CA ASN A 103 -13.19 -17.61 -15.32
C ASN A 103 -12.32 -17.72 -16.60
N LEU A 104 -11.68 -18.87 -16.84
CA LEU A 104 -10.95 -19.13 -18.08
C LEU A 104 -11.87 -19.18 -19.31
N ARG A 105 -13.12 -19.66 -19.15
CA ARG A 105 -14.10 -19.74 -20.27
C ARG A 105 -14.90 -18.45 -20.47
N ARG A 106 -15.05 -17.60 -19.45
CA ARG A 106 -15.87 -16.38 -19.52
C ARG A 106 -15.07 -15.09 -19.48
N ARG A 107 -13.73 -15.08 -19.28
CA ARG A 107 -12.92 -13.88 -18.99
C ARG A 107 -13.48 -13.02 -17.81
N ARG A 108 -14.24 -13.64 -16.87
CA ARG A 108 -14.88 -12.93 -15.75
C ARG A 108 -14.80 -13.74 -14.48
N GLY A 109 -13.63 -13.71 -13.81
CA GLY A 109 -13.59 -13.74 -12.36
C GLY A 109 -14.22 -12.48 -11.77
N PRO A 110 -14.41 -12.36 -10.43
CA PRO A 110 -14.70 -11.07 -9.87
C PRO A 110 -13.63 -10.12 -10.40
N ALA A 111 -14.09 -9.09 -11.10
CA ALA A 111 -13.20 -8.12 -11.68
C ALA A 111 -12.32 -7.58 -10.56
N THR A 112 -11.03 -7.47 -10.79
CA THR A 112 -10.06 -7.12 -9.76
C THR A 112 -9.42 -5.80 -10.12
N VAL A 113 -9.36 -4.87 -9.18
CA VAL A 113 -8.58 -3.64 -9.30
C VAL A 113 -7.34 -3.73 -8.43
N GLY A 114 -6.24 -3.15 -8.90
CA GLY A 114 -4.99 -3.08 -8.15
C GLY A 114 -4.86 -1.75 -7.41
N LEU A 115 -4.38 -1.79 -6.17
CA LEU A 115 -4.02 -0.62 -5.39
C LEU A 115 -2.56 -0.74 -4.97
N VAL A 116 -1.71 0.14 -5.49
CA VAL A 116 -0.28 0.23 -5.11
C VAL A 116 -0.10 1.41 -4.17
N ILE A 117 0.35 1.14 -2.95
CA ILE A 117 0.59 2.12 -1.89
C ILE A 117 2.04 2.01 -1.39
N GLU A 118 2.48 2.97 -0.59
CA GLU A 118 3.80 2.93 0.04
C GLU A 118 3.92 1.77 1.04
N ASP A 119 3.09 1.80 2.09
CA ASP A 119 3.14 0.84 3.21
C ASP A 119 1.77 0.80 3.89
N VAL A 120 1.11 -0.36 3.86
CA VAL A 120 -0.20 -0.58 4.48
C VAL A 120 -0.20 -0.35 6.00
N ARG A 121 0.97 -0.38 6.66
CA ARG A 121 1.09 -0.08 8.09
C ARG A 121 0.90 1.40 8.43
N ASN A 122 1.00 2.30 7.44
CA ASN A 122 0.70 3.71 7.66
C ASN A 122 -0.83 3.91 7.64
N PRO A 123 -1.44 4.40 8.72
CA PRO A 123 -2.89 4.62 8.82
C PRO A 123 -3.47 5.48 7.69
N PHE A 124 -2.69 6.39 7.13
CA PHE A 124 -3.07 7.18 5.97
C PHE A 124 -3.42 6.29 4.77
N TYR A 125 -2.53 5.35 4.40
CA TYR A 125 -2.77 4.46 3.26
C TYR A 125 -3.77 3.36 3.57
N SER A 126 -3.87 2.88 4.81
CA SER A 126 -4.87 1.88 5.18
C SER A 126 -6.29 2.45 5.16
N SER A 127 -6.48 3.73 5.50
CA SER A 127 -7.78 4.41 5.36
C SER A 127 -8.18 4.57 3.88
N ILE A 128 -7.25 4.98 3.01
CA ILE A 128 -7.46 5.01 1.56
C ILE A 128 -7.87 3.62 1.04
N ALA A 129 -7.11 2.59 1.42
CA ALA A 129 -7.35 1.21 0.99
C ALA A 129 -8.73 0.70 1.41
N ARG A 130 -9.15 1.02 2.63
CA ARG A 130 -10.48 0.67 3.16
C ARG A 130 -11.60 1.30 2.33
N THR A 131 -11.49 2.58 2.01
CA THR A 131 -12.50 3.28 1.21
C THR A 131 -12.54 2.78 -0.24
N VAL A 132 -11.37 2.55 -0.83
CA VAL A 132 -11.28 1.96 -2.18
C VAL A 132 -11.92 0.57 -2.21
N GLU A 133 -11.68 -0.28 -1.18
CA GLU A 133 -12.28 -1.62 -1.07
C GLU A 133 -13.80 -1.55 -0.99
N GLU A 134 -14.33 -0.62 -0.19
CA GLU A 134 -15.76 -0.45 -0.03
C GLU A 134 -16.45 -0.07 -1.33
N ILE A 135 -15.89 0.90 -2.07
CA ILE A 135 -16.41 1.33 -3.38
C ILE A 135 -16.25 0.22 -4.42
N ALA A 136 -15.09 -0.45 -4.46
CA ALA A 136 -14.85 -1.57 -5.38
C ALA A 136 -15.89 -2.69 -5.19
N ARG A 137 -16.22 -3.02 -3.94
CA ARG A 137 -17.23 -4.02 -3.60
C ARG A 137 -18.62 -3.62 -4.11
N GLN A 138 -19.01 -2.34 -4.03
CA GLN A 138 -20.27 -1.83 -4.59
C GLN A 138 -20.34 -2.03 -6.11
N HIS A 139 -19.20 -1.96 -6.80
CA HIS A 139 -19.06 -2.23 -8.23
C HIS A 139 -18.81 -3.70 -8.58
N GLY A 140 -18.88 -4.64 -7.61
CA GLY A 140 -18.63 -6.07 -7.83
C GLY A 140 -17.17 -6.42 -8.11
N HIS A 141 -16.23 -5.59 -7.64
CA HIS A 141 -14.80 -5.78 -7.79
C HIS A 141 -14.11 -6.17 -6.46
N VAL A 142 -12.98 -6.82 -6.56
CA VAL A 142 -12.07 -7.11 -5.45
C VAL A 142 -10.84 -6.23 -5.59
N VAL A 143 -10.31 -5.72 -4.47
CA VAL A 143 -9.07 -4.95 -4.45
C VAL A 143 -7.90 -5.85 -4.06
N VAL A 144 -6.83 -5.81 -4.84
CA VAL A 144 -5.53 -6.40 -4.49
C VAL A 144 -4.58 -5.28 -4.16
N ILE A 145 -4.10 -5.25 -2.92
CA ILE A 145 -3.18 -4.24 -2.42
C ILE A 145 -1.75 -4.76 -2.54
N ALA A 146 -0.85 -3.89 -3.00
CA ALA A 146 0.58 -4.15 -3.06
C ALA A 146 1.37 -2.96 -2.51
N ASN A 147 2.42 -3.23 -1.74
CA ASN A 147 3.31 -2.20 -1.22
C ASN A 147 4.47 -1.93 -2.18
N SER A 148 4.83 -0.66 -2.35
CA SER A 148 5.99 -0.21 -3.13
C SER A 148 7.25 -0.03 -2.28
N ASP A 149 7.10 -0.03 -0.95
CA ASP A 149 8.16 0.26 0.03
C ASP A 149 8.88 1.58 -0.29
N GLU A 150 8.15 2.58 -0.82
CA GLU A 150 8.66 3.91 -1.22
C GLU A 150 9.82 3.83 -2.24
N THR A 151 9.90 2.77 -3.04
CA THR A 151 10.97 2.61 -4.04
C THR A 151 10.41 2.51 -5.46
N PRO A 152 11.07 3.16 -6.46
CA PRO A 152 10.65 3.03 -7.86
C PRO A 152 10.70 1.58 -8.37
N ALA A 153 11.61 0.77 -7.86
CA ALA A 153 11.71 -0.65 -8.21
C ALA A 153 10.56 -1.46 -7.61
N GLY A 154 10.20 -1.19 -6.35
CA GLY A 154 9.06 -1.80 -5.68
C GLY A 154 7.74 -1.46 -6.37
N GLU A 155 7.54 -0.19 -6.74
CA GLU A 155 6.38 0.26 -7.51
C GLU A 155 6.24 -0.53 -8.83
N ARG A 156 7.31 -0.56 -9.65
CA ARG A 156 7.28 -1.30 -10.93
C ARG A 156 7.01 -2.79 -10.75
N LYS A 157 7.61 -3.40 -9.71
CA LYS A 157 7.38 -4.82 -9.40
C LYS A 157 5.93 -5.06 -8.98
N ALA A 158 5.38 -4.22 -8.09
CA ALA A 158 4.00 -4.32 -7.63
C ALA A 158 3.02 -4.17 -8.79
N VAL A 159 3.18 -3.12 -9.61
CA VAL A 159 2.37 -2.89 -10.80
C VAL A 159 2.47 -4.05 -11.80
N GLY A 160 3.68 -4.52 -12.13
CA GLY A 160 3.89 -5.65 -13.03
C GLY A 160 3.16 -6.90 -12.55
N THR A 161 3.27 -7.22 -11.25
CA THR A 161 2.55 -8.37 -10.66
C THR A 161 1.03 -8.23 -10.77
N LEU A 162 0.48 -7.02 -10.60
CA LEU A 162 -0.96 -6.77 -10.73
C LEU A 162 -1.42 -6.88 -12.18
N LEU A 163 -0.64 -6.37 -13.14
CA LEU A 163 -0.92 -6.49 -14.57
C LEU A 163 -0.86 -7.96 -15.05
N GLU A 164 0.11 -8.74 -14.61
CA GLU A 164 0.18 -10.19 -14.85
C GLU A 164 -1.07 -10.92 -14.34
N ARG A 165 -1.67 -10.43 -13.26
CA ARG A 165 -2.95 -10.92 -12.72
C ARG A 165 -4.18 -10.40 -13.46
N GLN A 166 -3.97 -9.61 -14.53
CA GLN A 166 -5.02 -9.06 -15.37
C GLN A 166 -6.05 -8.22 -14.59
N VAL A 167 -5.57 -7.35 -13.68
CA VAL A 167 -6.43 -6.36 -13.02
C VAL A 167 -7.10 -5.46 -14.07
N THR A 168 -8.34 -5.06 -13.81
CA THR A 168 -9.13 -4.24 -14.75
C THR A 168 -8.77 -2.77 -14.70
N GLY A 169 -8.06 -2.34 -13.66
CA GLY A 169 -7.60 -0.96 -13.48
C GLY A 169 -6.68 -0.84 -12.27
N LEU A 170 -5.97 0.27 -12.18
CA LEU A 170 -4.95 0.53 -11.17
C LEU A 170 -5.16 1.87 -10.47
N LEU A 171 -5.01 1.86 -9.15
CA LEU A 171 -4.82 3.03 -8.30
C LEU A 171 -3.37 2.99 -7.81
N ILE A 172 -2.59 4.06 -8.01
CA ILE A 172 -1.16 4.05 -7.72
C ILE A 172 -0.78 5.29 -6.90
N VAL A 173 -0.16 5.08 -5.74
CA VAL A 173 0.60 6.10 -5.03
C VAL A 173 2.05 6.04 -5.52
N PRO A 174 2.51 7.02 -6.33
CA PRO A 174 3.81 6.96 -6.96
C PRO A 174 4.98 7.01 -5.99
N ALA A 175 5.92 6.07 -6.13
CA ALA A 175 7.24 6.13 -5.49
C ALA A 175 8.31 6.61 -6.48
N GLY A 176 8.04 6.48 -7.79
CA GLY A 176 8.95 6.84 -8.86
C GLY A 176 8.73 8.25 -9.42
N ARG A 177 9.65 8.66 -10.30
CA ARG A 177 9.57 9.91 -11.10
C ARG A 177 9.40 9.66 -12.59
N ASP A 178 9.24 8.41 -13.00
CA ASP A 178 9.09 8.01 -14.39
C ASP A 178 8.10 6.85 -14.48
N HIS A 179 6.91 7.15 -14.99
CA HIS A 179 5.83 6.18 -15.18
C HIS A 179 5.64 5.82 -16.66
N SER A 180 6.65 6.11 -17.51
CA SER A 180 6.59 5.78 -18.94
C SER A 180 6.39 4.29 -19.20
N TYR A 181 6.74 3.43 -18.26
CA TYR A 181 6.48 1.99 -18.32
C TYR A 181 4.99 1.62 -18.35
N LEU A 182 4.10 2.57 -18.03
CA LEU A 182 2.63 2.40 -18.09
C LEU A 182 2.02 2.85 -19.40
N LEU A 183 2.81 3.44 -20.34
CA LEU A 183 2.28 4.00 -21.59
C LEU A 183 1.54 2.97 -22.43
N ASP A 184 2.04 1.74 -22.49
CA ASP A 184 1.41 0.68 -23.28
C ASP A 184 0.10 0.22 -22.64
N GLU A 185 0.04 0.10 -21.32
CA GLU A 185 -1.17 -0.23 -20.59
C GLU A 185 -2.26 0.84 -20.76
N ILE A 186 -1.87 2.12 -20.68
CA ILE A 186 -2.78 3.25 -20.94
C ILE A 186 -3.30 3.21 -22.37
N ARG A 187 -2.44 2.93 -23.37
CA ARG A 187 -2.85 2.80 -24.78
C ARG A 187 -3.79 1.61 -25.01
N HIS A 188 -3.62 0.52 -24.27
CA HIS A 188 -4.52 -0.64 -24.32
C HIS A 188 -5.84 -0.42 -23.55
N GLY A 189 -6.01 0.77 -22.96
CA GLY A 189 -7.25 1.17 -22.30
C GLY A 189 -7.38 0.71 -20.85
N THR A 190 -6.29 0.30 -20.20
CA THR A 190 -6.29 0.02 -18.76
C THR A 190 -6.40 1.35 -18.00
N PRO A 191 -7.49 1.63 -17.27
CA PRO A 191 -7.62 2.84 -16.46
C PRO A 191 -6.60 2.87 -15.33
N ILE A 192 -5.92 4.01 -15.20
CA ILE A 192 -4.92 4.25 -14.16
C ILE A 192 -5.18 5.61 -13.52
N VAL A 193 -5.29 5.63 -12.20
CA VAL A 193 -5.44 6.84 -11.39
C VAL A 193 -4.27 6.96 -10.42
N PHE A 194 -3.61 8.11 -10.41
CA PHE A 194 -2.55 8.40 -9.46
C PHE A 194 -3.11 9.15 -8.26
N MET A 195 -2.65 8.78 -7.06
CA MET A 195 -3.11 9.36 -5.80
C MET A 195 -1.94 9.90 -4.99
N ASP A 196 -2.17 10.94 -4.18
CA ASP A 196 -1.22 11.60 -3.29
C ASP A 196 -0.06 12.31 -4.02
N ARG A 197 0.41 11.74 -5.11
CA ARG A 197 1.53 12.24 -5.92
C ARG A 197 1.18 12.21 -7.41
N PRO A 198 1.65 13.18 -8.21
CA PRO A 198 1.27 13.29 -9.61
C PRO A 198 1.92 12.21 -10.48
N ALA A 199 1.23 11.87 -11.55
CA ALA A 199 1.80 11.16 -12.68
C ALA A 199 3.02 11.91 -13.26
N ARG A 200 4.00 11.16 -13.74
CA ARG A 200 5.18 11.71 -14.41
C ARG A 200 5.40 11.01 -15.74
N ARG A 201 5.57 11.79 -16.82
CA ARG A 201 5.75 11.32 -18.20
C ARG A 201 4.56 10.57 -18.81
N VAL A 202 3.44 10.51 -18.12
CA VAL A 202 2.16 9.97 -18.62
C VAL A 202 1.03 10.94 -18.31
N LYS A 203 -0.05 10.86 -19.07
CA LYS A 203 -1.29 11.58 -18.78
C LYS A 203 -2.29 10.59 -18.22
N ALA A 204 -2.71 10.81 -17.00
CA ALA A 204 -3.70 9.99 -16.30
C ALA A 204 -4.45 10.85 -15.28
N ASP A 205 -5.52 10.32 -14.71
CA ASP A 205 -6.25 10.97 -13.63
C ASP A 205 -5.41 11.05 -12.36
N GLU A 206 -5.56 12.15 -11.62
CA GLU A 206 -4.78 12.43 -10.42
C GLU A 206 -5.65 12.96 -9.29
N VAL A 207 -5.43 12.45 -8.07
CA VAL A 207 -6.01 12.99 -6.84
C VAL A 207 -4.86 13.38 -5.91
N LEU A 208 -4.72 14.67 -5.65
CA LEU A 208 -3.61 15.26 -4.90
C LEU A 208 -4.12 16.03 -3.69
N LEU A 209 -3.23 16.32 -2.74
CA LEU A 209 -3.49 17.27 -1.66
C LEU A 209 -2.90 18.64 -1.98
N ASP A 210 -3.50 19.70 -1.45
CA ASP A 210 -2.86 21.02 -1.43
C ASP A 210 -1.78 21.09 -0.34
N ASN A 211 -0.68 20.40 -0.62
CA ASN A 211 0.48 20.30 0.28
C ASN A 211 1.15 21.66 0.54
N VAL A 212 1.13 22.55 -0.47
CA VAL A 212 1.76 23.87 -0.34
C VAL A 212 0.98 24.74 0.62
N ASP A 213 -0.34 24.80 0.44
CA ASP A 213 -1.18 25.62 1.30
C ASP A 213 -1.22 25.07 2.72
N GLY A 214 -1.32 23.77 2.92
CA GLY A 214 -1.28 23.16 4.25
C GLY A 214 0.01 23.48 5.02
N ALA A 215 1.16 23.36 4.37
CA ALA A 215 2.44 23.71 5.00
C ALA A 215 2.58 25.22 5.25
N ARG A 216 2.00 26.03 4.36
CA ARG A 216 1.92 27.49 4.58
C ARG A 216 1.07 27.82 5.81
N GLN A 217 -0.08 27.18 5.97
CA GLN A 217 -0.94 27.34 7.15
C GLN A 217 -0.19 26.96 8.43
N ALA A 218 0.47 25.80 8.48
CA ALA A 218 1.26 25.32 9.61
C ALA A 218 2.35 26.32 10.02
N THR A 219 3.11 26.77 9.02
CA THR A 219 4.25 27.69 9.27
C THR A 219 3.77 29.06 9.68
N SER A 220 2.74 29.60 9.02
CA SER A 220 2.15 30.90 9.39
C SER A 220 1.57 30.89 10.80
N HIS A 221 1.02 29.76 11.22
CA HIS A 221 0.53 29.56 12.58
C HIS A 221 1.68 29.70 13.61
N LEU A 222 2.77 28.97 13.44
CA LEU A 222 3.95 29.06 14.30
C LEU A 222 4.54 30.50 14.32
N LEU A 223 4.62 31.15 13.16
CA LEU A 223 5.07 32.54 13.05
C LEU A 223 4.16 33.48 13.80
N GLY A 224 2.85 33.26 13.82
CA GLY A 224 1.85 34.01 14.58
C GLY A 224 2.04 33.93 16.09
N TYR A 225 2.61 32.82 16.60
CA TYR A 225 2.96 32.65 18.02
C TYR A 225 4.40 33.10 18.36
N GLY A 226 5.01 33.91 17.49
CA GLY A 226 6.29 34.57 17.76
C GLY A 226 7.53 33.75 17.31
N HIS A 227 7.37 32.52 16.87
CA HIS A 227 8.51 31.71 16.45
C HIS A 227 9.17 32.27 15.19
N ARG A 228 10.49 32.32 15.19
CA ARG A 228 11.31 32.73 14.03
C ARG A 228 12.37 31.69 13.66
N ARG A 229 12.77 30.86 14.63
CA ARG A 229 13.67 29.72 14.46
C ARG A 229 12.84 28.45 14.43
N ILE A 230 12.38 28.08 13.23
CA ILE A 230 11.48 26.94 13.01
C ILE A 230 12.27 25.82 12.35
N GLY A 231 12.37 24.67 13.03
CA GLY A 231 12.96 23.47 12.48
C GLY A 231 11.99 22.71 11.56
N VAL A 232 12.52 21.97 10.61
CA VAL A 232 11.73 21.08 9.75
C VAL A 232 12.29 19.67 9.86
N VAL A 233 11.43 18.68 10.12
CA VAL A 233 11.81 17.25 10.17
C VAL A 233 10.91 16.46 9.23
N GLY A 234 11.48 15.63 8.35
CA GLY A 234 10.68 14.87 7.40
C GLY A 234 11.46 13.93 6.49
N ASP A 235 10.70 13.25 5.63
CA ASP A 235 11.20 12.31 4.64
C ASP A 235 12.16 12.96 3.62
N PRO A 236 12.79 12.14 2.74
CA PRO A 236 13.67 12.68 1.72
C PRO A 236 13.00 13.74 0.82
N PRO A 237 13.70 14.82 0.46
CA PRO A 237 13.16 15.88 -0.41
C PRO A 237 12.89 15.41 -1.84
N THR A 238 13.29 14.18 -2.18
CA THR A 238 12.94 13.52 -3.43
C THR A 238 11.47 13.08 -3.48
N VAL A 239 10.82 12.94 -2.33
CA VAL A 239 9.39 12.66 -2.21
C VAL A 239 8.60 13.92 -2.58
N TYR A 240 7.65 13.77 -3.49
CA TYR A 240 6.90 14.92 -4.04
C TYR A 240 6.19 15.73 -2.94
N THR A 241 5.47 15.05 -2.05
CA THR A 241 4.69 15.71 -0.98
C THR A 241 5.59 16.51 -0.05
N VAL A 242 6.75 15.96 0.31
CA VAL A 242 7.77 16.64 1.14
C VAL A 242 8.29 17.90 0.43
N ALA A 243 8.65 17.80 -0.84
CA ALA A 243 9.12 18.95 -1.60
C ALA A 243 8.07 20.08 -1.66
N GLN A 244 6.78 19.74 -1.80
CA GLN A 244 5.70 20.73 -1.80
C GLN A 244 5.48 21.32 -0.38
N ARG A 245 5.54 20.51 0.67
CA ARG A 245 5.40 20.96 2.07
C ARG A 245 6.56 21.90 2.46
N VAL A 246 7.78 21.55 2.08
CA VAL A 246 8.95 22.45 2.27
C VAL A 246 8.82 23.74 1.47
N ARG A 247 8.26 23.68 0.26
CA ARG A 247 7.98 24.89 -0.54
C ARG A 247 6.95 25.78 0.17
N GLY A 248 5.90 25.23 0.74
CA GLY A 248 4.91 25.98 1.53
C GLY A 248 5.52 26.60 2.79
N PHE A 249 6.37 25.85 3.51
CA PHE A 249 7.16 26.35 4.64
C PHE A 249 8.00 27.56 4.25
N ARG A 250 8.82 27.45 3.20
CA ARG A 250 9.68 28.54 2.73
C ARG A 250 8.87 29.76 2.28
N ALA A 251 7.73 29.55 1.64
CA ALA A 251 6.85 30.62 1.20
C ALA A 251 6.28 31.42 2.39
N ALA A 252 5.87 30.74 3.48
CA ALA A 252 5.38 31.38 4.69
C ALA A 252 6.49 32.16 5.43
N MET A 253 7.69 31.59 5.55
CA MET A 253 8.85 32.27 6.14
C MET A 253 9.18 33.54 5.37
N ALA A 254 9.24 33.46 4.04
CA ALA A 254 9.54 34.64 3.19
C ALA A 254 8.45 35.70 3.28
N ALA A 255 7.17 35.32 3.31
CA ALA A 255 6.06 36.27 3.46
C ALA A 255 6.09 37.03 4.80
N ALA A 256 6.64 36.39 5.84
CA ALA A 256 6.86 37.04 7.15
C ALA A 256 8.18 37.78 7.27
N GLY A 257 8.99 37.85 6.22
CA GLY A 257 10.32 38.50 6.25
C GLY A 257 11.36 37.75 7.10
N VAL A 258 11.14 36.45 7.38
CA VAL A 258 12.03 35.61 8.20
C VAL A 258 12.91 34.76 7.30
N ALA A 259 14.23 34.88 7.48
CA ALA A 259 15.17 34.02 6.75
C ALA A 259 15.08 32.58 7.24
N VAL A 260 15.13 31.63 6.28
CA VAL A 260 15.19 30.21 6.60
C VAL A 260 16.61 29.84 7.02
N ASP A 261 16.76 29.28 8.22
CA ASP A 261 18.02 28.69 8.67
C ASP A 261 18.09 27.22 8.20
N GLU A 262 18.87 26.97 7.14
CA GLU A 262 19.02 25.65 6.56
C GLU A 262 19.61 24.63 7.52
N SER A 263 20.34 25.09 8.54
CA SER A 263 20.89 24.23 9.61
C SER A 263 19.80 23.62 10.50
N LEU A 264 18.58 24.14 10.45
CA LEU A 264 17.42 23.63 11.19
C LEU A 264 16.55 22.67 10.37
N ILE A 265 16.92 22.37 9.13
CA ILE A 265 16.16 21.45 8.27
C ILE A 265 16.78 20.07 8.29
N ARG A 266 16.01 19.06 8.72
CA ARG A 266 16.38 17.65 8.79
C ARG A 266 15.44 16.83 7.89
N LEU A 267 15.83 16.68 6.65
CA LEU A 267 15.12 15.85 5.67
C LEU A 267 15.91 14.55 5.41
N GLY A 268 15.18 13.49 5.03
CA GLY A 268 15.78 12.19 4.77
C GLY A 268 15.50 11.15 5.85
N VAL A 269 14.71 11.51 6.88
CA VAL A 269 14.29 10.54 7.90
C VAL A 269 13.16 9.67 7.33
N ARG A 270 13.28 8.35 7.47
CA ARG A 270 12.34 7.38 6.87
C ARG A 270 11.43 6.70 7.87
N ASP A 271 11.74 6.84 9.15
CA ASP A 271 10.99 6.21 10.22
C ASP A 271 11.02 7.05 11.51
N VAL A 272 10.23 6.61 12.48
CA VAL A 272 10.09 7.27 13.77
C VAL A 272 11.42 7.36 14.53
N VAL A 273 12.29 6.34 14.41
CA VAL A 273 13.56 6.30 15.14
C VAL A 273 14.56 7.31 14.58
N GLN A 274 14.65 7.37 13.25
CA GLN A 274 15.48 8.37 12.58
C GLN A 274 14.99 9.79 12.83
N ALA A 275 13.67 10.01 12.84
CA ALA A 275 13.07 11.30 13.17
C ALA A 275 13.35 11.71 14.61
N GLU A 276 13.29 10.78 15.55
CA GLU A 276 13.67 11.03 16.96
C GLU A 276 15.14 11.42 17.07
N ALA A 277 16.05 10.68 16.45
CA ALA A 277 17.49 10.95 16.47
C ALA A 277 17.81 12.32 15.87
N ALA A 278 17.29 12.60 14.67
CA ALA A 278 17.47 13.90 13.99
C ALA A 278 16.93 15.09 14.84
N THR A 279 15.83 14.88 15.55
CA THR A 279 15.28 15.89 16.45
C THR A 279 16.16 16.11 17.67
N ARG A 280 16.70 15.05 18.28
CA ARG A 280 17.62 15.18 19.42
C ARG A 280 18.89 15.94 19.03
N GLU A 281 19.44 15.68 17.84
CA GLU A 281 20.57 16.43 17.29
C GLU A 281 20.21 17.89 17.09
N LEU A 282 19.03 18.17 16.49
CA LEU A 282 18.56 19.53 16.24
C LEU A 282 18.43 20.35 17.53
N LEU A 283 17.90 19.72 18.58
CA LEU A 283 17.71 20.35 19.90
C LEU A 283 19.02 20.49 20.69
N SER A 284 20.12 19.89 20.25
CA SER A 284 21.43 19.96 20.90
C SER A 284 22.35 20.99 20.24
N THR A 285 21.91 21.68 19.19
CA THR A 285 22.69 22.73 18.52
C THR A 285 22.81 23.97 19.41
N ALA A 286 23.80 24.82 19.16
CA ALA A 286 24.03 26.05 19.91
C ALA A 286 22.87 27.06 19.81
N GLY A 287 22.02 26.93 18.78
CA GLY A 287 20.81 27.71 18.60
C GLY A 287 19.67 26.81 18.20
N PRO A 288 19.03 26.08 19.11
CA PRO A 288 17.99 25.13 18.77
C PRO A 288 16.74 25.83 18.22
N PRO A 289 15.90 25.14 17.47
CA PRO A 289 14.61 25.69 17.03
C PRO A 289 13.70 25.88 18.23
N THR A 290 12.88 26.92 18.17
CA THR A 290 11.84 27.20 19.18
C THR A 290 10.51 26.54 18.80
N ALA A 291 10.37 26.14 17.53
CA ALA A 291 9.25 25.38 17.00
C ALA A 291 9.72 24.37 15.94
N ILE A 292 8.98 23.32 15.75
CA ILE A 292 9.24 22.30 14.73
C ILE A 292 7.99 22.09 13.89
N PHE A 293 8.17 22.12 12.57
CA PHE A 293 7.21 21.65 11.58
C PHE A 293 7.63 20.28 11.09
N THR A 294 6.73 19.29 11.12
CA THR A 294 7.00 17.95 10.61
C THR A 294 6.23 17.70 9.32
N THR A 295 6.88 17.02 8.38
CA THR A 295 6.30 16.83 7.03
C THR A 295 5.39 15.61 6.92
N ASN A 296 5.23 14.80 7.95
CA ASN A 296 4.26 13.69 8.03
C ASN A 296 4.05 13.21 9.47
N ASN A 297 3.09 12.29 9.66
CA ASN A 297 2.73 11.71 10.95
C ASN A 297 3.88 10.94 11.62
N ARG A 298 4.69 10.18 10.85
CA ARG A 298 5.83 9.42 11.39
C ARG A 298 6.90 10.36 11.96
N ALA A 299 7.19 11.45 11.27
CA ALA A 299 8.10 12.48 11.75
C ALA A 299 7.55 13.14 13.01
N SER A 300 6.23 13.43 13.08
CA SER A 300 5.59 13.99 14.28
C SER A 300 5.77 13.09 15.50
N ILE A 301 5.55 11.78 15.34
CA ILE A 301 5.75 10.80 16.42
C ILE A 301 7.23 10.76 16.87
N GLY A 302 8.19 10.85 15.93
CA GLY A 302 9.62 10.90 16.26
C GLY A 302 9.99 12.16 17.05
N VAL A 303 9.48 13.32 16.64
CA VAL A 303 9.66 14.58 17.37
C VAL A 303 9.08 14.48 18.78
N LEU A 304 7.86 13.97 18.95
CA LEU A 304 7.24 13.77 20.25
C LEU A 304 8.07 12.86 21.17
N ARG A 305 8.66 11.80 20.64
CA ARG A 305 9.57 10.93 21.41
C ARG A 305 10.83 11.68 21.87
N ALA A 306 11.39 12.53 21.01
CA ALA A 306 12.56 13.35 21.36
C ALA A 306 12.24 14.42 22.42
N LEU A 307 11.02 14.93 22.43
CA LEU A 307 10.54 15.92 23.40
C LEU A 307 10.11 15.31 24.74
N ARG A 308 9.89 14.01 24.79
CA ARG A 308 9.42 13.32 26.01
C ARG A 308 10.39 13.49 27.18
N GLY A 309 9.85 13.91 28.34
CA GLY A 309 10.61 14.11 29.56
C GLY A 309 11.48 15.36 29.57
N ARG A 310 11.34 16.25 28.56
CA ARG A 310 11.90 17.59 28.61
C ARG A 310 10.81 18.54 29.10
N GLU A 311 11.21 19.52 29.93
CA GLU A 311 10.41 20.70 30.18
C GLU A 311 10.44 21.55 28.89
N SER A 312 9.70 21.11 27.88
CA SER A 312 9.89 21.59 26.52
C SER A 312 9.01 22.80 26.26
N THR A 313 9.65 23.89 25.89
CA THR A 313 9.03 25.10 25.33
C THR A 313 8.97 25.06 23.81
N VAL A 314 9.28 23.91 23.16
CA VAL A 314 9.32 23.79 21.69
C VAL A 314 7.93 23.52 21.16
N ALA A 315 7.40 24.44 20.36
CA ALA A 315 6.13 24.25 19.68
C ALA A 315 6.22 23.20 18.56
N LEU A 316 5.12 22.47 18.30
CA LEU A 316 5.06 21.45 17.27
C LEU A 316 3.78 21.61 16.44
N VAL A 317 3.95 21.68 15.12
CA VAL A 317 2.86 21.48 14.15
C VAL A 317 3.22 20.34 13.22
N GLY A 318 2.36 19.31 13.18
CA GLY A 318 2.53 18.17 12.29
C GLY A 318 1.74 18.30 10.99
N PHE A 319 2.26 17.76 9.90
CA PHE A 319 1.44 17.44 8.73
C PHE A 319 0.96 15.98 8.88
N ASP A 320 -0.27 15.71 8.43
CA ASP A 320 -1.02 14.49 8.63
C ASP A 320 -1.43 14.25 10.10
N ASP A 321 -2.71 14.05 10.32
CA ASP A 321 -3.24 13.65 11.62
C ASP A 321 -2.91 12.18 11.91
N PHE A 322 -2.85 11.81 13.19
CA PHE A 322 -2.57 10.43 13.59
C PHE A 322 -3.33 10.04 14.84
N GLU A 323 -3.54 8.76 15.01
CA GLU A 323 -4.23 8.22 16.17
C GLU A 323 -3.59 8.69 17.48
N LEU A 324 -4.40 9.07 18.45
CA LEU A 324 -4.02 9.59 19.76
C LEU A 324 -3.37 11.00 19.77
N ALA A 325 -3.22 11.68 18.62
CA ALA A 325 -2.63 13.01 18.57
C ALA A 325 -3.39 14.04 19.43
N ASP A 326 -4.69 13.88 19.60
CA ASP A 326 -5.58 14.72 20.40
C ASP A 326 -5.71 14.26 21.86
N MET A 327 -5.18 13.09 22.22
CA MET A 327 -5.26 12.52 23.57
C MET A 327 -3.97 12.68 24.37
N LEU A 328 -2.93 13.27 23.80
CA LEU A 328 -1.67 13.55 24.49
C LEU A 328 -1.86 14.65 25.55
N PRO A 329 -1.01 14.72 26.61
CA PRO A 329 -1.05 15.80 27.60
C PRO A 329 -1.01 17.20 27.00
N VAL A 330 -0.24 17.37 25.92
CA VAL A 330 -0.31 18.54 25.02
C VAL A 330 -0.75 17.98 23.66
N PRO A 331 -2.03 18.13 23.29
CA PRO A 331 -2.53 17.61 22.02
C PRO A 331 -1.83 18.25 20.82
N VAL A 332 -1.57 17.46 19.78
CA VAL A 332 -0.76 17.89 18.65
C VAL A 332 -1.59 18.68 17.65
N THR A 333 -1.19 19.92 17.42
CA THR A 333 -1.68 20.78 16.33
C THR A 333 -1.21 20.18 14.99
N VAL A 334 -2.14 19.94 14.08
CA VAL A 334 -1.85 19.26 12.81
C VAL A 334 -2.47 19.96 11.61
N VAL A 335 -1.85 19.77 10.45
CA VAL A 335 -2.52 19.97 9.16
C VAL A 335 -3.21 18.67 8.80
N LYS A 336 -4.52 18.70 8.84
CA LYS A 336 -5.40 17.56 8.57
C LYS A 336 -5.94 17.62 7.15
N HIS A 337 -6.09 16.46 6.55
CA HIS A 337 -6.86 16.19 5.33
C HIS A 337 -7.69 14.91 5.55
N ASP A 338 -8.50 14.57 4.58
CA ASP A 338 -9.37 13.39 4.65
C ASP A 338 -8.84 12.28 3.72
N PRO A 339 -8.21 11.21 4.29
CA PRO A 339 -7.74 10.08 3.49
C PRO A 339 -8.88 9.29 2.83
N GLU A 340 -10.06 9.26 3.46
CA GLU A 340 -11.23 8.56 2.92
C GLU A 340 -11.73 9.29 1.66
N GLU A 341 -11.71 10.62 1.67
CA GLU A 341 -12.08 11.42 0.50
C GLU A 341 -11.08 11.22 -0.65
N MET A 342 -9.78 11.07 -0.36
CA MET A 342 -8.79 10.71 -1.37
C MET A 342 -9.08 9.33 -1.97
N GLY A 343 -9.37 8.35 -1.14
CA GLY A 343 -9.75 7.01 -1.57
C GLY A 343 -11.03 7.02 -2.42
N ARG A 344 -12.03 7.81 -2.00
CA ARG A 344 -13.30 7.99 -2.69
C ARG A 344 -13.09 8.61 -4.07
N ALA A 345 -12.44 9.76 -4.13
CA ALA A 345 -12.20 10.47 -5.39
C ALA A 345 -11.39 9.61 -6.38
N GLY A 346 -10.36 8.90 -5.88
CA GLY A 346 -9.57 7.98 -6.71
C GLY A 346 -10.40 6.81 -7.26
N ALA A 347 -11.21 6.18 -6.41
CA ALA A 347 -12.06 5.07 -6.81
C ALA A 347 -13.16 5.52 -7.80
N GLU A 348 -13.81 6.65 -7.55
CA GLU A 348 -14.84 7.20 -8.45
C GLU A 348 -14.28 7.51 -9.84
N LEU A 349 -13.09 8.09 -9.93
CA LEU A 349 -12.39 8.28 -11.20
C LEU A 349 -12.13 6.94 -11.90
N LEU A 350 -11.60 5.95 -11.18
CA LEU A 350 -11.29 4.64 -11.74
C LEU A 350 -12.55 3.94 -12.27
N PHE A 351 -13.61 3.88 -11.46
CA PHE A 351 -14.85 3.22 -11.84
C PHE A 351 -15.61 4.00 -12.90
N GLY A 352 -15.51 5.32 -12.94
CA GLY A 352 -16.00 6.14 -14.05
C GLY A 352 -15.33 5.74 -15.37
N ARG A 353 -14.00 5.57 -15.38
CA ARG A 353 -13.25 5.09 -16.55
C ARG A 353 -13.67 3.67 -16.96
N LEU A 354 -13.82 2.77 -15.99
CA LEU A 354 -14.28 1.40 -16.24
C LEU A 354 -15.72 1.35 -16.80
N ALA A 355 -16.53 2.36 -16.48
CA ALA A 355 -17.88 2.53 -17.03
C ALA A 355 -17.92 3.24 -18.39
N GLY A 356 -16.76 3.64 -18.95
CA GLY A 356 -16.67 4.27 -20.28
C GLY A 356 -16.60 5.80 -20.27
N ASP A 357 -16.16 6.42 -19.17
CA ASP A 357 -15.90 7.86 -19.13
C ASP A 357 -14.66 8.19 -19.98
N GLU A 358 -14.86 8.88 -21.09
CA GLU A 358 -13.82 9.27 -22.06
C GLU A 358 -13.34 10.73 -21.89
N ARG A 359 -13.81 11.44 -20.87
CA ARG A 359 -13.33 12.81 -20.60
C ARG A 359 -11.81 12.84 -20.50
N PRO A 360 -11.14 13.96 -20.85
CA PRO A 360 -9.70 14.11 -20.64
C PRO A 360 -9.30 13.79 -19.19
N PRO A 361 -8.06 13.32 -18.95
CA PRO A 361 -7.54 13.10 -17.61
C PRO A 361 -7.79 14.29 -16.69
N GLN A 362 -8.29 14.01 -15.50
CA GLN A 362 -8.69 15.00 -14.51
C GLN A 362 -7.62 15.10 -13.40
N ARG A 363 -7.52 16.29 -12.83
CA ARG A 363 -6.73 16.52 -11.61
C ARG A 363 -7.64 17.09 -10.54
N ILE A 364 -7.83 16.31 -9.48
CA ILE A 364 -8.54 16.74 -8.27
C ILE A 364 -7.49 17.12 -7.22
N VAL A 365 -7.64 18.31 -6.62
CA VAL A 365 -6.80 18.76 -5.51
C VAL A 365 -7.68 18.91 -4.28
N LEU A 366 -7.46 18.06 -3.29
CA LEU A 366 -8.21 18.05 -2.05
C LEU A 366 -7.62 19.10 -1.09
N PRO A 367 -8.47 19.83 -0.35
CA PRO A 367 -8.03 20.83 0.60
C PRO A 367 -7.38 20.20 1.82
N THR A 368 -6.52 21.00 2.46
CA THR A 368 -5.96 20.71 3.78
C THR A 368 -6.39 21.79 4.75
N ARG A 369 -6.46 21.47 6.03
CA ARG A 369 -6.82 22.45 7.07
C ARG A 369 -5.95 22.30 8.31
N LEU A 370 -5.55 23.41 8.89
CA LEU A 370 -4.93 23.41 10.21
C LEU A 370 -5.99 23.13 11.29
N VAL A 371 -5.64 22.28 12.23
CA VAL A 371 -6.42 21.96 13.43
C VAL A 371 -5.60 22.28 14.66
N PRO A 372 -5.76 23.48 15.27
CA PRO A 372 -5.09 23.86 16.50
C PRO A 372 -5.53 22.95 17.65
N ARG A 373 -4.56 22.51 18.48
CA ARG A 373 -4.82 21.60 19.62
C ARG A 373 -3.98 21.89 20.86
N GLY A 374 -3.04 22.82 20.80
CA GLY A 374 -2.21 23.22 21.93
C GLY A 374 -0.70 23.17 21.68
N SER A 375 -0.19 22.18 20.94
CA SER A 375 1.25 22.07 20.74
C SER A 375 1.84 23.14 19.81
N GLY A 376 1.04 23.67 18.88
CA GLY A 376 1.44 24.73 17.96
C GLY A 376 1.18 26.12 18.53
N GLU A 377 0.50 26.25 19.65
CA GLU A 377 0.05 27.48 20.31
C GLU A 377 0.97 27.90 21.48
N ILE A 378 2.06 27.16 21.68
CA ILE A 378 3.12 27.56 22.63
C ILE A 378 3.74 28.85 22.10
N THR A 379 3.72 29.93 22.91
CA THR A 379 4.28 31.21 22.53
C THR A 379 5.79 31.22 22.71
N TRP A 380 6.48 31.93 21.83
CA TRP A 380 7.89 32.27 21.99
C TRP A 380 8.02 33.74 22.34
N GLU A 381 8.51 34.01 23.53
CA GLU A 381 8.94 35.34 23.94
C GLU A 381 10.47 35.39 23.93
N PRO A 382 11.10 36.32 23.19
CA PRO A 382 12.54 36.53 23.33
C PRO A 382 12.81 36.86 24.80
N GLY A 383 13.68 36.09 25.44
CA GLY A 383 14.14 36.41 26.78
C GLY A 383 14.72 37.84 26.79
N PRO A 384 14.70 38.50 27.97
CA PRO A 384 15.17 39.85 28.12
C PRO A 384 16.63 40.02 27.75
#